data_e05fd39a5d2b1d4d38562fe1f04557ba
#
_entry.id   e05fd39a5d2b1d4d38562fe1f04557ba
#
_cell.length_a   1.000
_cell.length_b   1.000
_cell.length_c   1.000
_cell.angle_alpha   90.00
_cell.angle_beta   90.00
_cell.angle_gamma   90.00
#
_symmetry.space_group_name_H-M   'P 1'
#
loop_
_entity.id
_entity.type
_entity.pdbx_description
1 polymer ?
#
loop_
_entity_poly.entity_id
_entity_poly.type
_entity_poly.pdbx_seq_one_letter_code
_entity_poly.pdbx_strand_id
1 'polypeptide(L)'
;MKLKNTLLYLLIALISPALAQETLGINLEGYDYPYPVKEFHFRSQQQDLVMAYQHEKSPTPNGKTVLLLHGKNFNGAYWGETVAALLNSGYNVIVPDQIGFGKSSKPAHYHYTFQQLAENTEALLKNVGVDEAIVLGHSMGGMLATRYALMYPEKTAQLILLNPIGLEDWKLKVPYVGVDGWYEQELKKTAEGIKKYQLDSYYFGQWSDQYDPWVYLLAAPLKSPDYPRLAWNAALTYDMIFTQPVVYEFSKLKVPTVLMIGQRDTTALGKNLVSPEVAATMGNYPALGKEVASTIPNAKLVEFEGLGHLPHIQDFERFRGALLDNLD
;
A
#
# COMPACT_ATOMS: atom_id res chain seq x y z
N MET A 1 -42.35 -65.41 -9.85
CA MET A 1 -41.39 -64.91 -8.84
C MET A 1 -40.56 -63.84 -9.50
N LYS A 2 -40.83 -62.52 -9.26
CA LYS A 2 -40.13 -61.40 -9.88
C LYS A 2 -39.12 -60.84 -8.85
N LEU A 3 -37.81 -60.99 -9.12
CA LEU A 3 -36.75 -60.35 -8.34
C LEU A 3 -36.78 -58.83 -8.63
N LYS A 4 -36.93 -58.04 -7.57
CA LYS A 4 -36.72 -56.60 -7.63
C LYS A 4 -35.24 -56.33 -7.32
N ASN A 5 -34.53 -55.83 -8.33
CA ASN A 5 -33.15 -55.28 -8.15
C ASN A 5 -33.29 -53.86 -7.57
N THR A 6 -32.89 -53.71 -6.31
CA THR A 6 -32.77 -52.39 -5.66
C THR A 6 -31.36 -51.89 -5.92
N LEU A 7 -31.22 -50.88 -6.78
CA LEU A 7 -29.95 -50.20 -7.04
C LEU A 7 -29.68 -49.22 -5.88
N LEU A 8 -28.64 -49.49 -5.12
CA LEU A 8 -28.18 -48.65 -4.03
C LEU A 8 -27.22 -47.56 -4.64
N TYR A 9 -27.70 -46.34 -4.77
CA TYR A 9 -26.85 -45.21 -5.16
C TYR A 9 -26.00 -44.81 -3.97
N LEU A 10 -24.68 -45.09 -4.06
CA LEU A 10 -23.68 -44.58 -3.13
C LEU A 10 -23.42 -43.12 -3.48
N LEU A 11 -23.93 -42.21 -2.67
CA LEU A 11 -23.58 -40.76 -2.76
C LEU A 11 -22.20 -40.59 -2.22
N ILE A 12 -21.20 -40.54 -3.10
CA ILE A 12 -19.82 -40.11 -2.75
C ILE A 12 -19.90 -38.59 -2.63
N ALA A 13 -19.96 -38.08 -1.41
CA ALA A 13 -19.72 -36.70 -1.11
C ALA A 13 -18.26 -36.38 -1.45
N LEU A 14 -18.04 -35.71 -2.57
CA LEU A 14 -16.76 -35.07 -2.89
C LEU A 14 -16.54 -33.95 -1.86
N ILE A 15 -15.85 -34.26 -0.77
CA ILE A 15 -15.27 -33.26 0.11
C ILE A 15 -14.16 -32.63 -0.72
N SER A 16 -14.42 -31.46 -1.30
CA SER A 16 -13.37 -30.60 -1.84
C SER A 16 -12.40 -30.35 -0.69
N PRO A 17 -11.11 -30.69 -0.81
CA PRO A 17 -10.16 -30.25 0.19
C PRO A 17 -10.20 -28.72 0.18
N ALA A 18 -10.61 -28.12 1.30
CA ALA A 18 -10.28 -26.73 1.56
C ALA A 18 -8.75 -26.64 1.37
N LEU A 19 -8.30 -25.98 0.32
CA LEU A 19 -6.88 -25.69 0.09
C LEU A 19 -6.42 -25.02 1.38
N ALA A 20 -5.67 -25.74 2.20
CA ALA A 20 -4.99 -25.15 3.33
C ALA A 20 -4.10 -24.06 2.73
N GLN A 21 -4.46 -22.81 2.97
CA GLN A 21 -3.69 -21.67 2.49
C GLN A 21 -2.26 -21.85 3.02
N GLU A 22 -1.29 -21.98 2.12
CA GLU A 22 0.10 -22.19 2.50
C GLU A 22 0.60 -21.04 3.37
N THR A 23 1.34 -21.36 4.40
CA THR A 23 2.02 -20.38 5.24
C THR A 23 3.17 -19.78 4.44
N LEU A 24 3.19 -18.48 4.27
CA LEU A 24 4.31 -17.77 3.66
C LEU A 24 5.34 -17.38 4.73
N GLY A 25 6.60 -17.34 4.35
CA GLY A 25 7.63 -16.69 5.15
C GLY A 25 7.44 -15.17 5.22
N ILE A 26 8.21 -14.49 6.06
CA ILE A 26 8.05 -13.04 6.28
C ILE A 26 8.50 -12.18 5.08
N ASN A 27 9.27 -12.75 4.14
CA ASN A 27 9.62 -12.12 2.87
C ASN A 27 8.75 -12.64 1.72
N LEU A 28 7.58 -13.21 2.04
CA LEU A 28 6.65 -13.79 1.07
C LEU A 28 7.31 -14.84 0.18
N GLU A 29 8.16 -15.69 0.78
CA GLU A 29 8.80 -16.82 0.11
C GLU A 29 7.72 -17.75 -0.44
N GLY A 30 7.85 -18.13 -1.72
CA GLY A 30 6.86 -18.96 -2.42
C GLY A 30 5.68 -18.21 -3.03
N TYR A 31 5.55 -16.90 -2.82
CA TYR A 31 4.54 -16.09 -3.49
C TYR A 31 5.13 -15.40 -4.73
N ASP A 32 4.54 -15.65 -5.89
CA ASP A 32 4.96 -15.01 -7.14
C ASP A 32 4.30 -13.64 -7.31
N TYR A 33 5.11 -12.62 -7.55
CA TYR A 33 4.62 -11.30 -7.91
C TYR A 33 4.19 -11.29 -9.38
N PRO A 34 3.29 -10.36 -9.78
CA PRO A 34 2.84 -10.25 -11.18
C PRO A 34 3.97 -10.03 -12.19
N TYR A 35 5.08 -9.44 -11.74
CA TYR A 35 6.27 -9.17 -12.55
C TYR A 35 7.53 -9.64 -11.84
N PRO A 36 8.63 -9.91 -12.59
CA PRO A 36 9.89 -10.37 -12.03
C PRO A 36 10.42 -9.43 -10.94
N VAL A 37 10.76 -10.00 -9.80
CA VAL A 37 11.36 -9.28 -8.68
C VAL A 37 12.88 -9.31 -8.81
N LYS A 38 13.49 -8.14 -8.67
CA LYS A 38 14.92 -7.90 -8.63
C LYS A 38 15.33 -7.45 -7.23
N GLU A 39 16.61 -7.51 -6.93
CA GLU A 39 17.18 -7.12 -5.66
C GLU A 39 18.16 -5.95 -5.83
N PHE A 40 17.99 -4.92 -5.01
CA PHE A 40 18.93 -3.84 -4.85
C PHE A 40 19.62 -3.98 -3.49
N HIS A 41 20.89 -4.37 -3.53
CA HIS A 41 21.74 -4.50 -2.33
C HIS A 41 22.40 -3.14 -2.03
N PHE A 42 22.20 -2.65 -0.82
CA PHE A 42 22.75 -1.36 -0.40
C PHE A 42 23.00 -1.32 1.11
N ARG A 43 23.74 -0.31 1.55
CA ARG A 43 24.02 -0.12 2.96
C ARG A 43 23.25 1.10 3.48
N SER A 44 22.49 0.91 4.56
CA SER A 44 21.77 1.97 5.26
C SER A 44 21.84 1.76 6.77
N GLN A 45 22.02 2.83 7.53
CA GLN A 45 22.14 2.79 8.99
C GLN A 45 23.13 1.71 9.50
N GLN A 46 24.29 1.62 8.85
CA GLN A 46 25.37 0.66 9.14
C GLN A 46 24.99 -0.83 8.94
N GLN A 47 23.90 -1.11 8.23
CA GLN A 47 23.41 -2.45 7.93
C GLN A 47 23.40 -2.70 6.42
N ASP A 48 23.72 -3.93 6.02
CA ASP A 48 23.57 -4.37 4.64
C ASP A 48 22.10 -4.82 4.46
N LEU A 49 21.41 -4.19 3.52
CA LEU A 49 19.98 -4.38 3.28
C LEU A 49 19.72 -4.73 1.81
N VAL A 50 18.59 -5.36 1.60
CA VAL A 50 18.07 -5.69 0.27
C VAL A 50 16.72 -5.02 0.10
N MET A 51 16.56 -4.21 -0.96
CA MET A 51 15.27 -3.72 -1.42
C MET A 51 14.84 -4.53 -2.63
N ALA A 52 13.75 -5.26 -2.48
CA ALA A 52 13.12 -5.97 -3.59
C ALA A 52 12.33 -4.96 -4.45
N TYR A 53 12.38 -5.11 -5.76
CA TYR A 53 11.65 -4.22 -6.67
C TYR A 53 11.32 -4.91 -7.99
N GLN A 54 10.26 -4.46 -8.63
CA GLN A 54 9.93 -4.77 -10.01
C GLN A 54 10.37 -3.59 -10.88
N HIS A 55 10.93 -3.85 -12.06
CA HIS A 55 11.31 -2.81 -13.01
C HIS A 55 11.04 -3.30 -14.41
N GLU A 56 9.97 -2.78 -14.99
CA GLU A 56 9.46 -3.16 -16.28
C GLU A 56 9.58 -2.01 -17.28
N LYS A 57 9.92 -2.36 -18.52
CA LYS A 57 10.02 -1.40 -19.61
C LYS A 57 8.87 -1.58 -20.57
N SER A 58 8.26 -0.48 -20.98
CA SER A 58 7.24 -0.51 -22.01
C SER A 58 7.80 -1.04 -23.34
N PRO A 59 7.04 -1.86 -24.07
CA PRO A 59 7.41 -2.26 -25.43
C PRO A 59 7.43 -1.08 -26.43
N THR A 60 6.74 0.01 -26.10
CA THR A 60 6.66 1.24 -26.88
C THR A 60 6.92 2.46 -25.97
N PRO A 61 8.18 2.65 -25.50
CA PRO A 61 8.46 3.61 -24.44
C PRO A 61 8.28 5.06 -24.91
N ASN A 62 7.63 5.88 -24.07
CA ASN A 62 7.50 7.32 -24.25
C ASN A 62 8.64 8.13 -23.58
N GLY A 63 9.63 7.43 -23.03
CA GLY A 63 10.77 8.03 -22.33
C GLY A 63 10.53 8.35 -20.85
N LYS A 64 9.30 8.19 -20.34
CA LYS A 64 8.95 8.50 -18.95
C LYS A 64 8.88 7.25 -18.09
N THR A 65 9.15 7.41 -16.80
CA THR A 65 9.09 6.33 -15.79
C THR A 65 8.11 6.71 -14.69
N VAL A 66 7.28 5.76 -14.28
CA VAL A 66 6.39 5.87 -13.12
C VAL A 66 6.95 5.03 -11.97
N LEU A 67 7.13 5.66 -10.82
CA LEU A 67 7.47 5.03 -9.54
C LEU A 67 6.19 4.80 -8.74
N LEU A 68 5.90 3.54 -8.35
CA LEU A 68 4.71 3.17 -7.59
C LEU A 68 5.07 2.82 -6.15
N LEU A 69 4.60 3.60 -5.18
CA LEU A 69 4.88 3.45 -3.75
C LEU A 69 3.66 2.89 -3.02
N HIS A 70 3.81 1.73 -2.40
CA HIS A 70 2.73 0.98 -1.78
C HIS A 70 2.30 1.51 -0.40
N GLY A 71 1.06 1.16 0.00
CA GLY A 71 0.53 1.42 1.33
C GLY A 71 1.09 0.47 2.41
N LYS A 72 0.86 0.81 3.70
CA LYS A 72 1.39 0.06 4.86
C LYS A 72 0.99 -1.41 4.89
N ASN A 73 -0.23 -1.74 4.51
CA ASN A 73 -0.75 -3.11 4.52
C ASN A 73 -0.60 -3.82 3.17
N PHE A 74 0.34 -3.36 2.34
CA PHE A 74 0.53 -3.85 0.98
C PHE A 74 2.02 -3.94 0.63
N ASN A 75 2.28 -4.40 -0.57
CA ASN A 75 3.60 -4.53 -1.19
C ASN A 75 3.46 -4.34 -2.70
N GLY A 76 4.53 -4.46 -3.45
CA GLY A 76 4.51 -4.22 -4.90
C GLY A 76 3.57 -5.11 -5.70
N ALA A 77 3.13 -6.26 -5.16
CA ALA A 77 2.28 -7.19 -5.91
C ALA A 77 0.90 -6.60 -6.26
N TYR A 78 0.33 -5.73 -5.41
CA TYR A 78 -1.02 -5.20 -5.66
C TYR A 78 -1.10 -4.16 -6.80
N TRP A 79 0.04 -3.75 -7.34
CA TRP A 79 0.11 -2.85 -8.48
C TRP A 79 0.03 -3.53 -9.86
N GLY A 80 -0.16 -4.86 -9.90
CA GLY A 80 -0.06 -5.65 -11.14
C GLY A 80 -0.85 -5.09 -12.33
N GLU A 81 -2.14 -4.80 -12.14
CA GLU A 81 -2.98 -4.21 -13.21
C GLU A 81 -2.56 -2.78 -13.56
N THR A 82 -2.15 -1.99 -12.56
CA THR A 82 -1.64 -0.62 -12.77
C THR A 82 -0.35 -0.64 -13.59
N VAL A 83 0.57 -1.57 -13.31
CA VAL A 83 1.79 -1.77 -14.09
C VAL A 83 1.44 -2.10 -15.54
N ALA A 84 0.52 -3.07 -15.77
CA ALA A 84 0.08 -3.44 -17.12
C ALA A 84 -0.48 -2.23 -17.91
N ALA A 85 -1.33 -1.43 -17.27
CA ALA A 85 -1.93 -0.25 -17.91
C ALA A 85 -0.88 0.81 -18.27
N LEU A 86 0.08 1.07 -17.38
CA LEU A 86 1.16 2.02 -17.62
C LEU A 86 2.10 1.56 -18.75
N LEU A 87 2.50 0.28 -18.75
CA LEU A 87 3.32 -0.29 -19.82
C LEU A 87 2.64 -0.19 -21.18
N ASN A 88 1.35 -0.50 -21.26
CA ASN A 88 0.55 -0.39 -22.48
C ASN A 88 0.39 1.07 -22.95
N SER A 89 0.57 2.04 -22.06
CA SER A 89 0.51 3.47 -22.36
C SER A 89 1.90 4.10 -22.58
N GLY A 90 2.95 3.28 -22.67
CA GLY A 90 4.28 3.76 -23.01
C GLY A 90 5.20 4.06 -21.84
N TYR A 91 4.72 4.01 -20.58
CA TYR A 91 5.53 4.31 -19.40
C TYR A 91 6.37 3.11 -18.99
N ASN A 92 7.63 3.34 -18.60
CA ASN A 92 8.39 2.39 -17.80
C ASN A 92 7.90 2.44 -16.37
N VAL A 93 8.01 1.35 -15.62
CA VAL A 93 7.47 1.28 -14.26
C VAL A 93 8.48 0.69 -13.29
N ILE A 94 8.62 1.31 -12.11
CA ILE A 94 9.41 0.81 -10.99
C ILE A 94 8.50 0.68 -9.77
N VAL A 95 8.55 -0.48 -9.12
CA VAL A 95 7.70 -0.80 -7.96
C VAL A 95 8.57 -1.39 -6.86
N PRO A 96 9.11 -0.59 -5.94
CA PRO A 96 9.86 -1.12 -4.79
C PRO A 96 8.93 -1.63 -3.69
N ASP A 97 9.32 -2.71 -3.04
CA ASP A 97 8.90 -2.99 -1.67
C ASP A 97 9.79 -2.17 -0.74
N GLN A 98 9.21 -1.30 0.06
CA GLN A 98 10.00 -0.52 1.02
C GLN A 98 10.64 -1.43 2.08
N ILE A 99 11.75 -1.00 2.69
CA ILE A 99 12.37 -1.74 3.81
C ILE A 99 11.32 -1.96 4.91
N GLY A 100 11.22 -3.19 5.40
CA GLY A 100 10.19 -3.62 6.34
C GLY A 100 8.97 -4.29 5.69
N PHE A 101 8.85 -4.27 4.37
CA PHE A 101 7.66 -4.73 3.64
C PHE A 101 8.00 -5.78 2.57
N GLY A 102 6.96 -6.50 2.14
CA GLY A 102 7.00 -7.40 1.00
C GLY A 102 8.19 -8.36 1.00
N LYS A 103 8.96 -8.37 -0.07
CA LYS A 103 10.17 -9.18 -0.23
C LYS A 103 11.46 -8.47 0.22
N SER A 104 11.39 -7.22 0.68
CA SER A 104 12.54 -6.46 1.18
C SER A 104 12.95 -6.88 2.59
N SER A 105 14.17 -6.50 3.00
CA SER A 105 14.72 -6.75 4.33
C SER A 105 13.82 -6.26 5.46
N LYS A 106 13.75 -7.03 6.56
CA LYS A 106 13.09 -6.67 7.82
C LYS A 106 14.14 -6.59 8.93
N PRO A 107 14.88 -5.46 9.02
CA PRO A 107 15.96 -5.31 10.00
C PRO A 107 15.44 -5.29 11.43
N ALA A 108 16.26 -5.80 12.38
CA ALA A 108 15.92 -5.78 13.80
C ALA A 108 16.02 -4.38 14.41
N HIS A 109 16.96 -3.60 13.90
CA HIS A 109 17.32 -2.28 14.43
C HIS A 109 17.36 -1.30 13.25
N TYR A 110 16.25 -0.63 13.01
CA TYR A 110 16.14 0.35 11.94
C TYR A 110 15.28 1.53 12.38
N HIS A 111 15.81 2.71 12.24
CA HIS A 111 15.08 3.95 12.52
C HIS A 111 14.29 4.35 11.27
N TYR A 112 13.00 4.03 11.26
CA TYR A 112 12.10 4.37 10.17
C TYR A 112 11.77 5.86 10.17
N THR A 113 12.09 6.53 9.07
CA THR A 113 11.62 7.88 8.77
C THR A 113 11.21 7.94 7.29
N PHE A 114 10.26 8.81 6.96
CA PHE A 114 9.91 9.03 5.56
C PHE A 114 11.09 9.58 4.77
N GLN A 115 11.97 10.36 5.40
CA GLN A 115 13.21 10.84 4.80
C GLN A 115 14.14 9.68 4.43
N GLN A 116 14.34 8.72 5.34
CA GLN A 116 15.19 7.57 5.07
C GLN A 116 14.61 6.66 3.99
N LEU A 117 13.29 6.44 3.99
CA LEU A 117 12.64 5.67 2.94
C LEU A 117 12.73 6.38 1.58
N ALA A 118 12.61 7.70 1.55
CA ALA A 118 12.80 8.50 0.33
C ALA A 118 14.24 8.42 -0.18
N GLU A 119 15.24 8.52 0.72
CA GLU A 119 16.65 8.36 0.37
C GLU A 119 16.97 6.97 -0.19
N ASN A 120 16.43 5.91 0.43
CA ASN A 120 16.59 4.54 -0.08
C ASN A 120 15.94 4.38 -1.48
N THR A 121 14.79 5.01 -1.68
CA THR A 121 14.08 4.99 -2.96
C THR A 121 14.88 5.71 -4.04
N GLU A 122 15.46 6.87 -3.71
CA GLU A 122 16.35 7.61 -4.62
C GLU A 122 17.60 6.81 -4.96
N ALA A 123 18.21 6.14 -3.97
CA ALA A 123 19.36 5.27 -4.21
C ALA A 123 19.03 4.13 -5.19
N LEU A 124 17.81 3.54 -5.08
CA LEU A 124 17.34 2.56 -6.06
C LEU A 124 17.20 3.17 -7.46
N LEU A 125 16.53 4.33 -7.60
CA LEU A 125 16.33 4.98 -8.89
C LEU A 125 17.67 5.29 -9.56
N LYS A 126 18.62 5.84 -8.81
CA LYS A 126 19.99 6.09 -9.28
C LYS A 126 20.69 4.80 -9.73
N ASN A 127 20.55 3.71 -8.97
CA ASN A 127 21.14 2.40 -9.31
C ASN A 127 20.60 1.83 -10.64
N VAL A 128 19.34 2.09 -10.96
CA VAL A 128 18.71 1.60 -12.19
C VAL A 128 18.74 2.62 -13.35
N GLY A 129 19.42 3.77 -13.14
CA GLY A 129 19.64 4.79 -14.15
C GLY A 129 18.39 5.63 -14.47
N VAL A 130 17.55 5.91 -13.48
CA VAL A 130 16.37 6.79 -13.61
C VAL A 130 16.64 8.08 -12.86
N ASP A 131 16.75 9.17 -13.60
CA ASP A 131 17.07 10.50 -13.05
C ASP A 131 15.81 11.26 -12.61
N GLU A 132 14.68 11.02 -13.27
CA GLU A 132 13.39 11.67 -12.98
C GLU A 132 12.26 10.67 -13.13
N ALA A 133 11.23 10.75 -12.29
CA ALA A 133 10.06 9.89 -12.33
C ALA A 133 8.75 10.65 -12.01
N ILE A 134 7.64 10.16 -12.54
CA ILE A 134 6.31 10.43 -12.02
C ILE A 134 6.16 9.56 -10.77
N VAL A 135 5.87 10.15 -9.62
CA VAL A 135 5.80 9.44 -8.34
C VAL A 135 4.33 9.27 -7.92
N LEU A 136 3.83 8.04 -7.95
CA LEU A 136 2.51 7.69 -7.47
C LEU A 136 2.61 6.97 -6.14
N GLY A 137 1.97 7.51 -5.10
CA GLY A 137 1.91 6.89 -3.78
C GLY A 137 0.50 6.64 -3.31
N HIS A 138 0.23 5.40 -2.84
CA HIS A 138 -1.04 5.03 -2.24
C HIS A 138 -0.92 4.95 -0.71
N SER A 139 -1.89 5.52 0.01
CA SER A 139 -1.97 5.41 1.48
C SER A 139 -0.69 5.92 2.16
N MET A 140 0.04 5.11 2.95
CA MET A 140 1.37 5.43 3.49
C MET A 140 2.36 5.80 2.38
N GLY A 141 2.28 5.13 1.22
CA GLY A 141 3.07 5.49 0.04
C GLY A 141 2.81 6.91 -0.44
N GLY A 142 1.62 7.48 -0.17
CA GLY A 142 1.33 8.89 -0.42
C GLY A 142 2.08 9.84 0.50
N MET A 143 2.25 9.49 1.80
CA MET A 143 3.14 10.25 2.69
C MET A 143 4.60 10.17 2.22
N LEU A 144 5.03 8.98 1.82
CA LEU A 144 6.39 8.78 1.28
C LEU A 144 6.59 9.54 -0.03
N ALA A 145 5.63 9.49 -0.96
CA ALA A 145 5.68 10.23 -2.22
C ALA A 145 5.75 11.75 -2.00
N THR A 146 4.96 12.26 -1.04
CA THR A 146 5.02 13.67 -0.61
C THR A 146 6.41 14.01 -0.08
N ARG A 147 6.97 13.17 0.80
CA ARG A 147 8.32 13.39 1.34
C ARG A 147 9.37 13.33 0.24
N TYR A 148 9.27 12.39 -0.68
CA TYR A 148 10.17 12.28 -1.83
C TYR A 148 10.13 13.54 -2.70
N ALA A 149 8.95 14.02 -3.08
CA ALA A 149 8.80 15.22 -3.90
C ALA A 149 9.29 16.50 -3.20
N LEU A 150 9.20 16.57 -1.86
CA LEU A 150 9.76 17.67 -1.07
C LEU A 150 11.29 17.63 -1.00
N MET A 151 11.89 16.45 -0.94
CA MET A 151 13.35 16.27 -0.88
C MET A 151 14.02 16.38 -2.26
N TYR A 152 13.35 15.88 -3.29
CA TYR A 152 13.88 15.75 -4.66
C TYR A 152 12.91 16.35 -5.71
N PRO A 153 12.58 17.63 -5.59
CA PRO A 153 11.63 18.25 -6.52
C PRO A 153 12.09 18.24 -7.98
N GLU A 154 13.41 18.31 -8.22
CA GLU A 154 14.02 18.27 -9.56
C GLU A 154 14.04 16.85 -10.16
N LYS A 155 13.72 15.82 -9.38
CA LYS A 155 13.66 14.42 -9.79
C LYS A 155 12.22 13.88 -9.84
N THR A 156 11.26 14.74 -9.53
CA THR A 156 9.83 14.42 -9.50
C THR A 156 9.13 15.17 -10.60
N ALA A 157 8.91 14.53 -11.75
CA ALA A 157 8.19 15.14 -12.86
C ALA A 157 6.75 15.50 -12.49
N GLN A 158 6.09 14.61 -11.75
CA GLN A 158 4.72 14.78 -11.27
C GLN A 158 4.51 13.95 -10.01
N LEU A 159 3.67 14.43 -9.08
CA LEU A 159 3.25 13.71 -7.88
C LEU A 159 1.78 13.29 -8.00
N ILE A 160 1.49 12.00 -7.79
CA ILE A 160 0.13 11.46 -7.75
C ILE A 160 -0.11 10.83 -6.39
N LEU A 161 -1.12 11.32 -5.69
CA LEU A 161 -1.50 10.88 -4.35
C LEU A 161 -2.83 10.14 -4.41
N LEU A 162 -2.77 8.79 -4.38
CA LEU A 162 -3.95 7.94 -4.41
C LEU A 162 -4.39 7.59 -2.98
N ASN A 163 -5.53 8.09 -2.56
CA ASN A 163 -6.04 7.90 -1.20
C ASN A 163 -4.93 7.96 -0.13
N PRO A 164 -4.08 9.03 -0.15
CA PRO A 164 -2.95 9.12 0.77
C PRO A 164 -3.46 9.21 2.20
N ILE A 165 -2.78 8.60 3.16
CA ILE A 165 -2.91 8.98 4.57
C ILE A 165 -2.03 10.21 4.86
N GLY A 166 -2.19 10.82 6.04
CA GLY A 166 -1.45 12.04 6.40
C GLY A 166 -2.07 13.33 5.85
N LEU A 167 -3.32 13.30 5.41
CA LEU A 167 -4.10 14.50 5.08
C LEU A 167 -4.55 15.27 6.34
N GLU A 168 -4.49 14.63 7.51
CA GLU A 168 -4.74 15.22 8.83
C GLU A 168 -3.66 14.76 9.82
N ASP A 169 -3.42 15.53 10.88
CA ASP A 169 -2.51 15.16 11.96
C ASP A 169 -3.26 14.44 13.08
N TRP A 170 -3.10 13.13 13.14
CA TRP A 170 -3.76 12.30 14.16
C TRP A 170 -3.27 12.54 15.58
N LYS A 171 -2.07 13.09 15.77
CA LYS A 171 -1.55 13.46 17.11
C LYS A 171 -2.43 14.45 17.85
N LEU A 172 -3.24 15.22 17.12
CA LEU A 172 -4.18 16.18 17.70
C LEU A 172 -5.43 15.52 18.31
N LYS A 173 -5.68 14.25 17.98
CA LYS A 173 -6.92 13.54 18.34
C LYS A 173 -6.68 12.23 19.06
N VAL A 174 -5.62 11.52 18.69
CA VAL A 174 -5.34 10.13 19.14
C VAL A 174 -4.23 10.15 20.19
N PRO A 175 -4.38 9.43 21.32
CA PRO A 175 -3.30 9.27 22.28
C PRO A 175 -2.11 8.53 21.66
N TYR A 176 -0.91 8.91 22.05
CA TYR A 176 0.31 8.21 21.60
C TYR A 176 0.34 6.77 22.10
N VAL A 177 0.60 5.85 21.20
CA VAL A 177 0.90 4.45 21.50
C VAL A 177 2.38 4.21 21.17
N GLY A 178 3.16 3.80 22.16
CA GLY A 178 4.58 3.48 21.95
C GLY A 178 4.77 2.26 21.05
N VAL A 179 5.98 2.11 20.54
CA VAL A 179 6.34 1.00 19.61
C VAL A 179 6.00 -0.37 20.21
N ASP A 180 6.29 -0.59 21.49
CA ASP A 180 5.97 -1.86 22.18
C ASP A 180 4.46 -2.14 22.19
N GLY A 181 3.64 -1.10 22.39
CA GLY A 181 2.18 -1.23 22.34
C GLY A 181 1.68 -1.58 20.94
N TRP A 182 2.25 -1.00 19.88
CA TRP A 182 1.96 -1.41 18.49
C TRP A 182 2.42 -2.83 18.20
N TYR A 183 3.60 -3.22 18.71
CA TYR A 183 4.12 -4.58 18.55
C TYR A 183 3.21 -5.62 19.18
N GLU A 184 2.75 -5.39 20.42
CA GLU A 184 1.79 -6.28 21.07
C GLU A 184 0.47 -6.41 20.30
N GLN A 185 -0.01 -5.33 19.67
CA GLN A 185 -1.21 -5.37 18.82
C GLN A 185 -0.95 -6.17 17.54
N GLU A 186 0.22 -5.98 16.92
CA GLU A 186 0.61 -6.75 15.74
C GLU A 186 0.66 -8.26 16.03
N LEU A 187 1.24 -8.68 17.15
CA LEU A 187 1.31 -10.09 17.54
C LEU A 187 -0.06 -10.74 17.78
N LYS A 188 -1.10 -9.95 18.02
CA LYS A 188 -2.48 -10.42 18.25
C LYS A 188 -3.33 -10.46 16.98
N LYS A 189 -2.79 -10.10 15.83
CA LYS A 189 -3.53 -10.10 14.57
C LYS A 189 -3.97 -11.51 14.16
N THR A 190 -5.16 -11.57 13.58
CA THR A 190 -5.72 -12.79 12.97
C THR A 190 -6.16 -12.50 11.54
N ALA A 191 -6.32 -13.52 10.73
CA ALA A 191 -6.82 -13.38 9.36
C ALA A 191 -8.23 -12.73 9.32
N GLU A 192 -9.10 -13.13 10.26
CA GLU A 192 -10.44 -12.57 10.42
C GLU A 192 -10.39 -11.08 10.80
N GLY A 193 -9.48 -10.72 11.73
CA GLY A 193 -9.27 -9.33 12.14
C GLY A 193 -8.76 -8.46 11.00
N ILE A 194 -7.85 -8.99 10.18
CA ILE A 194 -7.34 -8.31 8.98
C ILE A 194 -8.49 -8.10 7.97
N LYS A 195 -9.27 -9.16 7.67
CA LYS A 195 -10.41 -9.07 6.77
C LYS A 195 -11.45 -8.08 7.26
N LYS A 196 -11.78 -8.13 8.56
CA LYS A 196 -12.73 -7.18 9.16
C LYS A 196 -12.24 -5.73 9.06
N TYR A 197 -10.97 -5.49 9.34
CA TYR A 197 -10.40 -4.14 9.22
C TYR A 197 -10.50 -3.62 7.77
N GLN A 198 -10.14 -4.45 6.78
CA GLN A 198 -10.25 -4.04 5.38
C GLN A 198 -11.71 -3.81 4.97
N LEU A 199 -12.63 -4.71 5.37
CA LEU A 199 -14.06 -4.58 5.10
C LEU A 199 -14.59 -3.23 5.60
N ASP A 200 -14.31 -2.90 6.86
CA ASP A 200 -14.86 -1.71 7.52
C ASP A 200 -14.18 -0.42 7.04
N SER A 201 -12.85 -0.43 6.93
CA SER A 201 -12.07 0.79 6.69
C SER A 201 -11.80 1.07 5.21
N TYR A 202 -11.59 0.01 4.40
CA TYR A 202 -11.20 0.16 3.00
C TYR A 202 -12.38 0.04 2.04
N TYR A 203 -13.32 -0.87 2.34
CA TYR A 203 -14.40 -1.25 1.45
C TYR A 203 -15.79 -0.85 1.98
N PHE A 204 -15.84 -0.03 3.02
CA PHE A 204 -17.05 0.53 3.65
C PHE A 204 -18.19 -0.49 3.82
N GLY A 205 -17.86 -1.70 4.28
CA GLY A 205 -18.80 -2.79 4.57
C GLY A 205 -19.21 -3.64 3.36
N GLN A 206 -18.64 -3.42 2.17
CA GLN A 206 -18.91 -4.19 0.96
C GLN A 206 -17.70 -5.06 0.60
N TRP A 207 -17.88 -6.39 0.62
CA TRP A 207 -16.83 -7.34 0.27
C TRP A 207 -17.02 -7.90 -1.14
N SER A 208 -15.89 -8.13 -1.81
CA SER A 208 -15.81 -8.87 -3.06
C SER A 208 -14.64 -9.87 -2.97
N ASP A 209 -14.78 -11.05 -3.58
CA ASP A 209 -13.75 -12.09 -3.57
C ASP A 209 -12.41 -11.61 -4.21
N GLN A 210 -12.46 -10.61 -5.08
CA GLN A 210 -11.25 -9.96 -5.62
C GLN A 210 -10.36 -9.32 -4.57
N TYR A 211 -10.85 -9.11 -3.32
CA TYR A 211 -10.07 -8.54 -2.21
C TYR A 211 -9.39 -9.61 -1.36
N ASP A 212 -9.79 -10.88 -1.46
CA ASP A 212 -9.23 -11.99 -0.66
C ASP A 212 -7.70 -12.15 -0.81
N PRO A 213 -7.08 -11.97 -2.00
CA PRO A 213 -5.62 -12.04 -2.13
C PRO A 213 -4.88 -11.06 -1.21
N TRP A 214 -5.44 -9.88 -0.96
CA TRP A 214 -4.81 -8.83 -0.14
C TRP A 214 -4.94 -9.12 1.36
N VAL A 215 -5.99 -9.84 1.78
CA VAL A 215 -6.06 -10.42 3.12
C VAL A 215 -5.06 -11.55 3.27
N TYR A 216 -4.99 -12.45 2.28
CA TYR A 216 -4.07 -13.58 2.29
C TYR A 216 -2.60 -13.15 2.45
N LEU A 217 -2.13 -12.17 1.69
CA LEU A 217 -0.74 -11.69 1.77
C LEU A 217 -0.35 -11.12 3.13
N LEU A 218 -1.32 -10.59 3.88
CA LEU A 218 -1.10 -10.13 5.26
C LEU A 218 -1.23 -11.26 6.28
N ALA A 219 -2.12 -12.22 6.04
CA ALA A 219 -2.44 -13.27 7.00
C ALA A 219 -1.51 -14.48 6.92
N ALA A 220 -1.00 -14.81 5.72
CA ALA A 220 -0.17 -16.00 5.52
C ALA A 220 1.13 -15.99 6.36
N PRO A 221 1.84 -14.86 6.55
CA PRO A 221 3.01 -14.80 7.42
C PRO A 221 2.72 -14.91 8.92
N LEU A 222 1.46 -14.75 9.38
CA LEU A 222 1.12 -14.77 10.81
C LEU A 222 1.53 -16.08 11.52
N LYS A 223 1.61 -17.17 10.77
CA LYS A 223 2.01 -18.49 11.28
C LYS A 223 3.51 -18.78 11.14
N SER A 224 4.26 -17.86 10.52
CA SER A 224 5.70 -18.00 10.40
C SER A 224 6.37 -17.88 11.78
N PRO A 225 7.39 -18.71 12.11
CA PRO A 225 8.18 -18.53 13.33
C PRO A 225 8.90 -17.18 13.37
N ASP A 226 9.14 -16.55 12.21
CA ASP A 226 9.78 -15.26 12.08
C ASP A 226 8.78 -14.08 12.13
N TYR A 227 7.47 -14.34 12.26
CA TYR A 227 6.45 -13.29 12.32
C TYR A 227 6.75 -12.18 13.35
N PRO A 228 7.31 -12.47 14.54
CA PRO A 228 7.70 -11.42 15.48
C PRO A 228 8.63 -10.36 14.88
N ARG A 229 9.49 -10.73 13.94
CA ARG A 229 10.34 -9.76 13.22
C ARG A 229 9.52 -8.86 12.29
N LEU A 230 8.57 -9.43 11.56
CA LEU A 230 7.65 -8.66 10.70
C LEU A 230 6.77 -7.73 11.55
N ALA A 231 6.21 -8.24 12.65
CA ALA A 231 5.41 -7.47 13.60
C ALA A 231 6.19 -6.28 14.19
N TRP A 232 7.48 -6.49 14.50
CA TRP A 232 8.36 -5.41 14.99
C TRP A 232 8.53 -4.29 13.95
N ASN A 233 8.84 -4.65 12.69
CA ASN A 233 8.94 -3.67 11.62
C ASN A 233 7.60 -2.96 11.35
N ALA A 234 6.49 -3.68 11.46
CA ALA A 234 5.15 -3.09 11.35
C ALA A 234 4.88 -2.07 12.49
N ALA A 235 5.30 -2.38 13.72
CA ALA A 235 5.18 -1.47 14.86
C ALA A 235 6.00 -0.19 14.68
N LEU A 236 7.26 -0.31 14.27
CA LEU A 236 8.14 0.82 13.97
C LEU A 236 7.56 1.73 12.87
N THR A 237 6.92 1.13 11.85
CA THR A 237 6.30 1.92 10.78
C THR A 237 4.98 2.58 11.20
N TYR A 238 4.25 2.05 12.20
CA TYR A 238 3.12 2.78 12.80
C TYR A 238 3.59 4.01 13.55
N ASP A 239 4.68 3.90 14.33
CA ASP A 239 5.28 5.03 15.03
C ASP A 239 5.76 6.11 14.03
N MET A 240 6.43 5.70 12.95
CA MET A 240 6.83 6.60 11.87
C MET A 240 5.63 7.37 11.29
N ILE A 241 4.55 6.66 10.95
CA ILE A 241 3.33 7.28 10.40
C ILE A 241 2.72 8.28 11.37
N PHE A 242 2.62 7.90 12.66
CA PHE A 242 2.01 8.73 13.68
C PHE A 242 2.84 9.98 14.00
N THR A 243 4.17 9.83 14.10
CA THR A 243 5.07 10.90 14.58
C THR A 243 5.55 11.85 13.49
N GLN A 244 5.38 11.50 12.21
CA GLN A 244 5.92 12.26 11.07
C GLN A 244 4.83 12.71 10.07
N PRO A 245 3.86 13.54 10.50
CA PRO A 245 2.81 14.02 9.62
C PRO A 245 3.41 14.90 8.51
N VAL A 246 2.87 14.76 7.29
CA VAL A 246 3.28 15.56 6.11
C VAL A 246 2.34 16.74 5.85
N VAL A 247 1.19 16.79 6.52
CA VAL A 247 0.12 17.77 6.28
C VAL A 247 0.60 19.22 6.35
N TYR A 248 1.57 19.53 7.18
CA TYR A 248 2.09 20.89 7.37
C TYR A 248 3.00 21.38 6.23
N GLU A 249 3.34 20.51 5.28
CA GLU A 249 4.30 20.80 4.22
C GLU A 249 3.68 20.80 2.82
N PHE A 250 2.41 20.48 2.67
CA PHE A 250 1.74 20.45 1.36
C PHE A 250 1.86 21.76 0.59
N SER A 251 1.80 22.90 1.26
CA SER A 251 1.98 24.23 0.63
C SER A 251 3.38 24.47 0.07
N LYS A 252 4.36 23.61 0.41
CA LYS A 252 5.76 23.70 -0.06
C LYS A 252 6.04 22.84 -1.28
N LEU A 253 5.09 22.03 -1.72
CA LEU A 253 5.22 21.23 -2.93
C LEU A 253 5.37 22.14 -4.14
N LYS A 254 6.34 21.84 -5.01
CA LYS A 254 6.67 22.63 -6.20
C LYS A 254 6.32 21.92 -7.51
N VAL A 255 6.03 20.64 -7.44
CA VAL A 255 5.79 19.78 -8.59
C VAL A 255 4.30 19.71 -8.92
N PRO A 256 3.90 19.50 -10.19
CA PRO A 256 2.51 19.23 -10.54
C PRO A 256 1.96 18.09 -9.69
N THR A 257 0.80 18.29 -9.06
CA THR A 257 0.28 17.32 -8.11
C THR A 257 -1.17 16.97 -8.45
N VAL A 258 -1.48 15.66 -8.44
CA VAL A 258 -2.84 15.14 -8.60
C VAL A 258 -3.22 14.38 -7.33
N LEU A 259 -4.34 14.77 -6.69
CA LEU A 259 -4.97 14.00 -5.63
C LEU A 259 -6.10 13.17 -6.22
N MET A 260 -6.07 11.86 -5.95
CA MET A 260 -7.09 10.89 -6.36
C MET A 260 -7.75 10.31 -5.11
N ILE A 261 -9.00 10.65 -4.86
CA ILE A 261 -9.67 10.40 -3.57
C ILE A 261 -10.96 9.59 -3.74
N GLY A 262 -10.99 8.38 -3.20
CA GLY A 262 -12.21 7.60 -3.02
C GLY A 262 -13.09 8.23 -1.94
N GLN A 263 -14.29 8.62 -2.31
CA GLN A 263 -15.18 9.44 -1.47
C GLN A 263 -15.80 8.67 -0.29
N ARG A 264 -15.64 7.33 -0.27
CA ARG A 264 -16.09 6.45 0.82
C ARG A 264 -14.95 6.00 1.74
N ASP A 265 -13.73 6.50 1.52
CA ASP A 265 -12.60 6.21 2.39
C ASP A 265 -12.79 6.84 3.77
N THR A 266 -12.54 6.06 4.81
CA THR A 266 -12.60 6.50 6.20
C THR A 266 -11.36 6.11 6.99
N THR A 267 -10.28 5.78 6.29
CA THR A 267 -9.04 5.30 6.89
C THR A 267 -8.41 6.36 7.80
N ALA A 268 -8.23 6.03 9.07
CA ALA A 268 -7.47 6.85 10.00
C ALA A 268 -6.84 5.97 11.10
N LEU A 269 -5.58 6.25 11.44
CA LEU A 269 -4.87 5.53 12.49
C LEU A 269 -5.45 5.89 13.87
N GLY A 270 -5.70 4.88 14.69
CA GLY A 270 -6.09 5.07 16.09
C GLY A 270 -7.56 5.40 16.33
N LYS A 271 -8.44 5.27 15.35
CA LYS A 271 -9.90 5.46 15.53
C LYS A 271 -10.48 4.63 16.68
N ASN A 272 -9.94 3.44 16.89
CA ASN A 272 -10.35 2.53 17.98
C ASN A 272 -9.83 2.92 19.36
N LEU A 273 -8.99 3.93 19.46
CA LEU A 273 -8.36 4.41 20.70
C LEU A 273 -9.01 5.67 21.26
N VAL A 274 -10.02 6.19 20.59
CA VAL A 274 -10.72 7.43 20.92
C VAL A 274 -12.23 7.18 21.07
N SER A 275 -12.96 8.16 21.62
CA SER A 275 -14.42 8.05 21.73
C SER A 275 -15.08 8.03 20.35
N PRO A 276 -16.30 7.47 20.21
CA PRO A 276 -17.03 7.45 18.92
C PRO A 276 -17.20 8.86 18.33
N GLU A 277 -17.40 9.88 19.15
CA GLU A 277 -17.56 11.27 18.74
C GLU A 277 -16.27 11.80 18.09
N VAL A 278 -15.12 11.52 18.68
CA VAL A 278 -13.81 11.91 18.11
C VAL A 278 -13.53 11.08 16.84
N ALA A 279 -13.76 9.76 16.88
CA ALA A 279 -13.57 8.88 15.74
C ALA A 279 -14.37 9.34 14.51
N ALA A 280 -15.59 9.84 14.71
CA ALA A 280 -16.44 10.37 13.64
C ALA A 280 -15.87 11.62 12.94
N THR A 281 -14.95 12.34 13.60
CA THR A 281 -14.27 13.51 13.02
C THR A 281 -13.00 13.17 12.25
N MET A 282 -12.62 11.89 12.18
CA MET A 282 -11.37 11.41 11.57
C MET A 282 -11.63 10.70 10.24
N GLY A 283 -10.73 10.90 9.27
CA GLY A 283 -10.80 10.21 7.99
C GLY A 283 -11.99 10.67 7.13
N ASN A 284 -12.35 11.95 7.18
CA ASN A 284 -13.36 12.52 6.28
C ASN A 284 -12.69 12.88 4.95
N TYR A 285 -12.40 11.86 4.12
CA TYR A 285 -11.66 12.04 2.88
C TYR A 285 -12.32 13.01 1.88
N PRO A 286 -13.66 13.10 1.74
CA PRO A 286 -14.28 14.11 0.90
C PRO A 286 -13.93 15.54 1.30
N ALA A 287 -13.86 15.83 2.59
CA ALA A 287 -13.46 17.14 3.09
C ALA A 287 -11.93 17.34 3.04
N LEU A 288 -11.17 16.35 3.53
CA LEU A 288 -9.71 16.38 3.56
C LEU A 288 -9.10 16.52 2.16
N GLY A 289 -9.65 15.81 1.17
CA GLY A 289 -9.19 15.90 -0.23
C GLY A 289 -9.32 17.32 -0.78
N LYS A 290 -10.44 17.98 -0.53
CA LYS A 290 -10.69 19.39 -0.96
C LYS A 290 -9.79 20.38 -0.24
N GLU A 291 -9.64 20.22 1.08
CA GLU A 291 -8.77 21.05 1.90
C GLU A 291 -7.31 20.96 1.43
N VAL A 292 -6.79 19.75 1.30
CA VAL A 292 -5.40 19.54 0.87
C VAL A 292 -5.19 19.99 -0.57
N ALA A 293 -6.12 19.71 -1.49
CA ALA A 293 -6.02 20.19 -2.86
C ALA A 293 -5.97 21.72 -2.93
N SER A 294 -6.68 22.42 -2.04
CA SER A 294 -6.62 23.88 -1.95
C SER A 294 -5.31 24.41 -1.36
N THR A 295 -4.60 23.59 -0.60
CA THR A 295 -3.31 23.92 0.06
C THR A 295 -2.11 23.72 -0.86
N ILE A 296 -2.15 22.70 -1.71
CA ILE A 296 -1.05 22.38 -2.64
C ILE A 296 -1.11 23.33 -3.84
N PRO A 297 -0.03 24.05 -4.16
CA PRO A 297 0.01 24.89 -5.36
C PRO A 297 -0.24 24.06 -6.63
N ASN A 298 -1.20 24.50 -7.45
CA ASN A 298 -1.56 23.86 -8.73
C ASN A 298 -1.97 22.37 -8.62
N ALA A 299 -2.59 21.98 -7.51
CA ALA A 299 -3.11 20.62 -7.38
C ALA A 299 -4.40 20.44 -8.19
N LYS A 300 -4.55 19.25 -8.77
CA LYS A 300 -5.79 18.75 -9.35
C LYS A 300 -6.41 17.70 -8.41
N LEU A 301 -7.70 17.82 -8.13
CA LEU A 301 -8.46 16.84 -7.36
C LEU A 301 -9.29 15.97 -8.31
N VAL A 302 -9.15 14.66 -8.19
CA VAL A 302 -9.96 13.64 -8.85
C VAL A 302 -10.73 12.88 -7.77
N GLU A 303 -12.06 12.91 -7.84
CA GLU A 303 -12.93 12.28 -6.87
C GLU A 303 -13.56 11.00 -7.44
N PHE A 304 -13.41 9.88 -6.70
CA PHE A 304 -14.04 8.61 -7.06
C PHE A 304 -15.29 8.40 -6.21
N GLU A 305 -16.42 8.86 -6.72
CA GLU A 305 -17.71 8.65 -6.06
C GLU A 305 -17.99 7.15 -5.86
N GLY A 306 -18.42 6.76 -4.65
CA GLY A 306 -18.75 5.37 -4.33
C GLY A 306 -17.57 4.45 -4.04
N LEU A 307 -16.30 4.88 -4.24
CA LEU A 307 -15.11 4.07 -3.96
C LEU A 307 -14.49 4.45 -2.60
N GLY A 308 -13.87 3.45 -1.97
CA GLY A 308 -13.17 3.58 -0.67
C GLY A 308 -11.67 3.80 -0.83
N HIS A 309 -10.90 3.13 0.04
CA HIS A 309 -9.44 3.33 0.16
C HIS A 309 -8.62 2.83 -1.03
N LEU A 310 -9.14 1.89 -1.80
CA LEU A 310 -8.43 1.20 -2.88
C LEU A 310 -9.14 1.33 -4.24
N PRO A 311 -9.27 2.54 -4.81
CA PRO A 311 -9.95 2.71 -6.10
C PRO A 311 -9.35 1.82 -7.20
N HIS A 312 -8.03 1.66 -7.24
CA HIS A 312 -7.29 0.83 -8.20
C HIS A 312 -7.54 -0.69 -8.08
N ILE A 313 -8.24 -1.12 -7.03
CA ILE A 313 -8.67 -2.52 -6.84
C ILE A 313 -10.18 -2.63 -6.93
N GLN A 314 -10.93 -1.64 -6.42
CA GLN A 314 -12.38 -1.68 -6.37
C GLN A 314 -13.02 -1.48 -7.76
N ASP A 315 -12.49 -0.54 -8.55
CA ASP A 315 -12.97 -0.22 -9.90
C ASP A 315 -11.76 0.19 -10.76
N PHE A 316 -11.03 -0.83 -11.22
CA PHE A 316 -9.78 -0.63 -11.94
C PHE A 316 -9.96 0.20 -13.22
N GLU A 317 -11.04 -0.05 -13.98
CA GLU A 317 -11.27 0.65 -15.25
C GLU A 317 -11.46 2.16 -15.05
N ARG A 318 -12.22 2.53 -14.04
CA ARG A 318 -12.44 3.93 -13.68
C ARG A 318 -11.17 4.59 -13.16
N PHE A 319 -10.41 3.87 -12.29
CA PHE A 319 -9.12 4.34 -11.81
C PHE A 319 -8.13 4.49 -12.97
N ARG A 320 -8.02 3.47 -13.85
CA ARG A 320 -7.12 3.49 -15.01
C ARG A 320 -7.39 4.69 -15.91
N GLY A 321 -8.65 4.92 -16.28
CA GLY A 321 -9.04 6.07 -17.10
C GLY A 321 -8.60 7.37 -16.45
N ALA A 322 -8.95 7.57 -15.17
CA ALA A 322 -8.58 8.77 -14.43
C ALA A 322 -7.06 8.92 -14.27
N LEU A 323 -6.32 7.84 -14.05
CA LEU A 323 -4.86 7.86 -13.98
C LEU A 323 -4.26 8.35 -15.31
N LEU A 324 -4.61 7.69 -16.42
CA LEU A 324 -4.04 8.00 -17.72
C LEU A 324 -4.40 9.41 -18.24
N ASP A 325 -5.61 9.89 -17.94
CA ASP A 325 -6.06 11.24 -18.29
C ASP A 325 -5.34 12.35 -17.48
N ASN A 326 -4.61 11.97 -16.44
CA ASN A 326 -3.91 12.90 -15.55
C ASN A 326 -2.39 12.65 -15.46
N LEU A 327 -1.85 11.76 -16.26
CA LEU A 327 -0.40 11.60 -16.44
C LEU A 327 0.11 12.64 -17.45
N ASP A 328 1.20 13.33 -17.07
CA ASP A 328 1.91 14.29 -17.92
C ASP A 328 2.74 13.59 -19.00
#